data_3854c35ede44caa6ba2b2cbc95814218
#
_entry.id   3854c35ede44caa6ba2b2cbc95814218
#
_cell.length_a   1.000
_cell.length_b   1.000
_cell.length_c   1.000
_cell.angle_alpha   90.00
_cell.angle_beta   90.00
_cell.angle_gamma   90.00
#
_symmetry.space_group_name_H-M   'P 1'
#
loop_
_entity.id
_entity.type
_entity.pdbx_description
1 polymer ?
#
loop_
_entity_poly.entity_id
_entity_poly.type
_entity_poly.pdbx_seq_one_letter_code
_entity_poly.pdbx_strand_id
1 'polypeptide(L)'
;MYPVREATVIGGETVSFQTDASGAVSYLEIKPTDLPTTAESMSPHTLWNVTLSSSAVQSRLSRYVRGIGTLYDVNVKRRGYSRRAVELEIIGSKGTKTLTGGKIRSALRLKEQLFVINKRYSGSTVASYTFTGRGWGHGVGMCQYGAYGMAKMGLKYDEILKHYYSGIELSKAY
;
A
#
# COMPACT_ATOMS: atom_id res chain seq x y z
N MET A 1 -26.38 -9.12 6.76
CA MET A 1 -25.71 -8.46 5.61
C MET A 1 -26.04 -6.97 5.73
N TYR A 2 -25.01 -6.13 5.86
CA TYR A 2 -25.21 -4.68 6.03
C TYR A 2 -24.93 -4.00 4.68
N PRO A 3 -25.77 -3.06 4.23
CA PRO A 3 -25.50 -2.31 3.01
C PRO A 3 -24.28 -1.42 3.23
N VAL A 4 -23.24 -1.60 2.42
CA VAL A 4 -22.03 -0.79 2.43
C VAL A 4 -22.09 0.14 1.22
N ARG A 5 -22.02 1.46 1.45
CA ARG A 5 -22.00 2.45 0.36
C ARG A 5 -20.61 2.63 -0.25
N GLU A 6 -19.57 2.34 0.51
CA GLU A 6 -18.18 2.50 0.09
C GLU A 6 -17.31 1.49 0.81
N ALA A 7 -16.39 0.88 0.09
CA ALA A 7 -15.39 -0.02 0.65
C ALA A 7 -14.01 0.32 0.06
N THR A 8 -13.00 0.42 0.92
CA THR A 8 -11.60 0.65 0.51
C THR A 8 -10.87 -0.67 0.42
N VAL A 9 -10.44 -1.05 -0.77
CA VAL A 9 -9.61 -2.23 -1.04
C VAL A 9 -8.16 -1.78 -1.15
N ILE A 10 -7.29 -2.33 -0.31
CA ILE A 10 -5.88 -1.89 -0.20
C ILE A 10 -4.96 -2.72 -1.11
N GLY A 11 -5.44 -3.87 -1.53
CA GLY A 11 -4.71 -4.83 -2.35
C GLY A 11 -4.39 -6.11 -1.58
N GLY A 12 -4.55 -7.22 -2.27
CA GLY A 12 -4.42 -8.55 -1.70
C GLY A 12 -5.75 -9.15 -1.18
N GLU A 13 -6.82 -8.36 -1.08
CA GLU A 13 -8.16 -8.88 -0.81
C GLU A 13 -8.70 -9.62 -2.04
N THR A 14 -9.38 -10.75 -1.81
CA THR A 14 -10.17 -11.41 -2.83
C THR A 14 -11.52 -10.71 -2.91
N VAL A 15 -11.82 -10.22 -4.10
CA VAL A 15 -13.10 -9.55 -4.37
C VAL A 15 -13.90 -10.40 -5.32
N SER A 16 -15.12 -10.76 -4.94
CA SER A 16 -16.14 -11.33 -5.83
C SER A 16 -17.25 -10.31 -6.03
N PHE A 17 -17.76 -10.20 -7.25
CA PHE A 17 -18.83 -9.27 -7.57
C PHE A 17 -19.81 -9.87 -8.58
N GLN A 18 -21.02 -9.35 -8.56
CA GLN A 18 -22.04 -9.62 -9.57
C GLN A 18 -22.45 -8.30 -10.23
N THR A 19 -22.76 -8.37 -11.51
CA THR A 19 -23.28 -7.22 -12.26
C THR A 19 -24.75 -7.44 -12.59
N ASP A 20 -25.49 -6.37 -12.67
CA ASP A 20 -26.85 -6.38 -13.20
C ASP A 20 -26.86 -6.40 -14.74
N ALA A 21 -28.05 -6.38 -15.34
CA ALA A 21 -28.22 -6.40 -16.79
C ALA A 21 -27.63 -5.15 -17.50
N SER A 22 -27.38 -4.06 -16.78
CA SER A 22 -26.75 -2.83 -17.30
C SER A 22 -25.20 -2.89 -17.20
N GLY A 23 -24.64 -3.93 -16.55
CA GLY A 23 -23.23 -4.06 -16.27
C GLY A 23 -22.77 -3.32 -15.00
N ALA A 24 -23.70 -2.72 -14.25
CA ALA A 24 -23.38 -2.11 -12.97
C ALA A 24 -23.20 -3.17 -11.87
N VAL A 25 -22.29 -2.94 -10.93
CA VAL A 25 -22.04 -3.86 -9.82
C VAL A 25 -23.24 -3.83 -8.87
N SER A 26 -24.00 -4.93 -8.81
CA SER A 26 -25.16 -5.11 -7.94
C SER A 26 -24.83 -5.77 -6.61
N TYR A 27 -23.75 -6.53 -6.55
CA TYR A 27 -23.25 -7.20 -5.36
C TYR A 27 -21.72 -7.16 -5.35
N LEU A 28 -21.14 -6.87 -4.18
CA LEU A 28 -19.70 -6.88 -3.96
C LEU A 28 -19.42 -7.59 -2.63
N GLU A 29 -18.63 -8.66 -2.68
CA GLU A 29 -18.10 -9.33 -1.52
C GLU A 29 -16.59 -9.11 -1.47
N ILE A 30 -16.09 -8.52 -0.40
CA ILE A 30 -14.68 -8.42 -0.11
C ILE A 30 -14.38 -9.46 0.95
N LYS A 31 -13.75 -10.56 0.53
CA LYS A 31 -13.23 -11.54 1.49
C LYS A 31 -11.99 -10.95 2.11
N PRO A 32 -11.94 -10.82 3.46
CA PRO A 32 -10.67 -10.56 4.11
C PRO A 32 -9.69 -11.58 3.56
N THR A 33 -8.52 -11.14 3.13
CA THR A 33 -7.44 -12.09 2.95
C THR A 33 -7.41 -12.90 4.24
N ASP A 34 -7.31 -14.22 4.14
CA ASP A 34 -6.87 -15.06 5.25
C ASP A 34 -5.45 -14.58 5.62
N LEU A 35 -5.40 -13.38 6.17
CA LEU A 35 -4.25 -12.96 6.93
C LEU A 35 -4.10 -14.07 7.96
N PRO A 36 -2.95 -14.74 8.00
CA PRO A 36 -2.66 -15.59 9.14
C PRO A 36 -2.98 -14.72 10.34
N THR A 37 -4.06 -15.06 10.99
CA THR A 37 -4.82 -14.25 11.95
C THR A 37 -3.99 -13.82 13.16
N THR A 38 -2.66 -13.95 13.12
CA THR A 38 -1.90 -14.13 14.31
C THR A 38 -0.55 -13.44 14.34
N ALA A 39 0.32 -13.65 13.36
CA ALA A 39 1.69 -13.20 13.51
C ALA A 39 1.83 -11.66 13.40
N GLU A 40 1.08 -11.03 12.51
CA GLU A 40 1.16 -9.57 12.29
C GLU A 40 0.06 -8.77 13.01
N SER A 41 -0.93 -9.43 13.63
CA SER A 41 -2.02 -8.77 14.36
C SER A 41 -1.53 -7.88 15.50
N MET A 42 -0.35 -8.17 16.03
CA MET A 42 0.30 -7.40 17.09
C MET A 42 1.00 -6.12 16.59
N SER A 43 1.10 -5.91 15.28
CA SER A 43 1.73 -4.71 14.74
C SER A 43 0.78 -3.51 14.81
N PRO A 44 1.16 -2.39 15.45
CA PRO A 44 0.36 -1.16 15.45
C PRO A 44 0.33 -0.48 14.07
N HIS A 45 0.98 -1.08 13.08
CA HIS A 45 1.12 -0.56 11.73
C HIS A 45 0.45 -1.44 10.67
N THR A 46 -0.33 -2.43 11.10
CA THR A 46 -1.04 -3.34 10.19
C THR A 46 -1.93 -2.56 9.22
N LEU A 47 -2.57 -1.50 9.69
CA LEU A 47 -3.36 -0.59 8.87
C LEU A 47 -3.05 0.86 9.24
N TRP A 48 -2.97 1.74 8.24
CA TRP A 48 -2.75 3.17 8.47
C TRP A 48 -3.39 4.03 7.38
N ASN A 49 -3.76 5.26 7.77
CA ASN A 49 -4.26 6.29 6.88
C ASN A 49 -3.43 7.57 7.03
N VAL A 50 -3.15 8.24 5.93
CA VAL A 50 -2.50 9.55 5.88
C VAL A 50 -3.25 10.42 4.88
N THR A 51 -3.89 11.48 5.36
CA THR A 51 -4.55 12.45 4.49
C THR A 51 -3.68 13.70 4.36
N LEU A 52 -3.46 14.12 3.12
CA LEU A 52 -2.65 15.28 2.76
C LEU A 52 -3.44 16.17 1.80
N SER A 53 -3.37 17.49 1.98
CA SER A 53 -3.85 18.43 0.97
C SER A 53 -3.02 18.33 -0.31
N SER A 54 -3.58 18.74 -1.44
CA SER A 54 -2.85 18.77 -2.72
C SER A 54 -1.56 19.58 -2.62
N SER A 55 -1.60 20.71 -1.93
CA SER A 55 -0.43 21.56 -1.67
C SER A 55 0.64 20.87 -0.83
N ALA A 56 0.24 20.09 0.18
CA ALA A 56 1.16 19.31 0.99
C ALA A 56 1.84 18.18 0.18
N VAL A 57 1.07 17.51 -0.67
CA VAL A 57 1.62 16.49 -1.60
C VAL A 57 2.61 17.15 -2.57
N GLN A 58 2.25 18.27 -3.19
CA GLN A 58 3.13 19.01 -4.07
C GLN A 58 4.44 19.41 -3.36
N SER A 59 4.35 19.97 -2.17
CA SER A 59 5.53 20.38 -1.38
C SER A 59 6.45 19.19 -1.05
N ARG A 60 5.88 18.04 -0.70
CA ARG A 60 6.66 16.82 -0.45
C ARG A 60 7.34 16.30 -1.71
N LEU A 61 6.62 16.26 -2.84
CA LEU A 61 7.12 15.76 -4.10
C LEU A 61 8.17 16.67 -4.73
N SER A 62 8.11 18.00 -4.51
CA SER A 62 9.01 18.98 -5.15
C SER A 62 10.50 18.72 -4.90
N ARG A 63 10.84 18.06 -3.78
CA ARG A 63 12.21 17.68 -3.44
C ARG A 63 12.76 16.53 -4.30
N TYR A 64 11.87 15.72 -4.86
CA TYR A 64 12.19 14.52 -5.64
C TYR A 64 11.90 14.69 -7.12
N VAL A 65 10.94 15.56 -7.45
CA VAL A 65 10.46 15.79 -8.81
C VAL A 65 10.45 17.29 -9.08
N ARG A 66 11.44 17.74 -9.86
CA ARG A 66 11.58 19.15 -10.22
C ARG A 66 10.83 19.48 -11.51
N GLY A 67 10.37 20.72 -11.63
CA GLY A 67 9.81 21.26 -12.88
C GLY A 67 8.42 20.75 -13.24
N ILE A 68 7.64 20.24 -12.27
CA ILE A 68 6.27 19.76 -12.50
C ILE A 68 5.25 20.90 -12.63
N GLY A 69 5.57 22.10 -12.11
CA GLY A 69 4.61 23.21 -11.99
C GLY A 69 3.58 22.99 -10.89
N THR A 70 2.34 23.42 -11.13
CA THR A 70 1.22 23.15 -10.23
C THR A 70 0.81 21.70 -10.34
N LEU A 71 0.66 21.02 -9.20
CA LEU A 71 0.21 19.62 -9.17
C LEU A 71 -1.26 19.52 -9.57
N TYR A 72 -1.57 18.68 -10.53
CA TYR A 72 -2.93 18.36 -10.94
C TYR A 72 -3.38 17.01 -10.37
N ASP A 73 -2.51 15.97 -10.47
CA ASP A 73 -2.88 14.64 -10.00
C ASP A 73 -1.67 13.77 -9.65
N VAL A 74 -1.94 12.73 -8.85
CA VAL A 74 -0.98 11.67 -8.49
C VAL A 74 -1.67 10.32 -8.58
N ASN A 75 -1.08 9.39 -9.35
CA ASN A 75 -1.61 8.06 -9.58
C ASN A 75 -0.56 6.98 -9.33
N VAL A 76 -0.98 5.81 -8.86
CA VAL A 76 -0.13 4.63 -8.91
C VAL A 76 -0.17 4.07 -10.33
N LYS A 77 0.92 4.25 -11.08
CA LYS A 77 1.03 3.80 -12.47
C LYS A 77 1.31 2.30 -12.58
N ARG A 78 2.16 1.79 -11.69
CA ARG A 78 2.51 0.37 -11.69
C ARG A 78 2.73 -0.16 -10.27
N ARG A 79 2.29 -1.39 -10.06
CA ARG A 79 2.53 -2.16 -8.84
C ARG A 79 3.45 -3.33 -9.14
N GLY A 80 4.28 -3.71 -8.18
CA GLY A 80 5.08 -4.92 -8.23
C GLY A 80 4.26 -6.17 -7.91
N TYR A 81 4.91 -7.33 -7.93
CA TYR A 81 4.30 -8.62 -7.58
C TYR A 81 3.64 -8.59 -6.19
N SER A 82 4.28 -7.97 -5.22
CA SER A 82 3.77 -7.79 -3.85
C SER A 82 2.69 -6.71 -3.71
N ARG A 83 2.11 -6.24 -4.81
CA ARG A 83 1.12 -5.16 -4.89
C ARG A 83 1.59 -3.78 -4.40
N ARG A 84 2.85 -3.64 -4.02
CA ARG A 84 3.47 -2.36 -3.66
C ARG A 84 3.56 -1.44 -4.86
N ALA A 85 3.32 -0.14 -4.62
CA ALA A 85 3.51 0.88 -5.65
C ALA A 85 5.00 0.98 -6.02
N VAL A 86 5.36 0.67 -7.26
CA VAL A 86 6.72 0.75 -7.77
C VAL A 86 6.93 1.91 -8.73
N GLU A 87 5.85 2.43 -9.31
CA GLU A 87 5.84 3.66 -10.10
C GLU A 87 4.65 4.53 -9.71
N LEU A 88 4.95 5.78 -9.41
CA LEU A 88 3.98 6.83 -9.15
C LEU A 88 4.05 7.84 -10.31
N GLU A 89 2.91 8.09 -10.95
CA GLU A 89 2.76 9.12 -11.94
C GLU A 89 2.34 10.43 -11.29
N ILE A 90 3.00 11.51 -11.64
CA ILE A 90 2.78 12.85 -11.07
C ILE A 90 2.50 13.78 -12.24
N ILE A 91 1.28 14.28 -12.28
CA ILE A 91 0.77 15.13 -13.37
C ILE A 91 0.71 16.57 -12.87
N GLY A 92 1.32 17.46 -13.60
CA GLY A 92 1.30 18.88 -13.28
C GLY A 92 1.20 19.77 -14.50
N SER A 93 1.13 21.07 -14.28
CA SER A 93 0.94 22.09 -15.33
C SER A 93 2.08 22.17 -16.36
N LYS A 94 3.25 21.61 -16.04
CA LYS A 94 4.42 21.56 -16.92
C LYS A 94 4.73 20.15 -17.42
N GLY A 95 3.76 19.24 -17.37
CA GLY A 95 3.87 17.88 -17.86
C GLY A 95 3.79 16.81 -16.78
N THR A 96 4.09 15.59 -17.17
CA THR A 96 4.02 14.39 -16.31
C THR A 96 5.41 13.90 -15.97
N LYS A 97 5.60 13.47 -14.73
CA LYS A 97 6.84 12.88 -14.22
C LYS A 97 6.53 11.56 -13.51
N THR A 98 7.52 10.68 -13.45
CA THR A 98 7.40 9.40 -12.76
C THR A 98 8.39 9.36 -11.59
N LEU A 99 7.92 8.91 -10.44
CA LEU A 99 8.74 8.61 -9.28
C LEU A 99 8.73 7.10 -9.04
N THR A 100 9.89 6.50 -8.81
CA THR A 100 10.03 5.04 -8.77
C THR A 100 10.66 4.53 -7.48
N GLY A 101 10.36 3.27 -7.16
CA GLY A 101 10.98 2.51 -6.08
C GLY A 101 10.78 3.13 -4.69
N GLY A 102 11.74 2.93 -3.80
CA GLY A 102 11.69 3.42 -2.42
C GLY A 102 11.55 4.93 -2.26
N LYS A 103 11.87 5.69 -3.31
CA LYS A 103 11.68 7.16 -3.33
C LYS A 103 10.21 7.56 -3.16
N ILE A 104 9.25 6.73 -3.58
CA ILE A 104 7.81 6.98 -3.41
C ILE A 104 7.48 7.14 -1.92
N ARG A 105 7.87 6.15 -1.12
CA ARG A 105 7.66 6.16 0.32
C ARG A 105 8.32 7.37 0.98
N SER A 106 9.59 7.61 0.65
CA SER A 106 10.38 8.71 1.24
C SER A 106 9.84 10.08 0.85
N ALA A 107 9.46 10.28 -0.42
CA ALA A 107 8.94 11.55 -0.93
C ALA A 107 7.61 11.91 -0.26
N LEU A 108 6.69 10.96 -0.15
CA LEU A 108 5.38 11.16 0.45
C LEU A 108 5.39 11.03 1.98
N ARG A 109 6.51 10.61 2.58
CA ARG A 109 6.68 10.32 4.01
C ARG A 109 5.61 9.35 4.51
N LEU A 110 5.41 8.26 3.76
CA LEU A 110 4.48 7.19 4.11
C LEU A 110 5.19 6.09 4.90
N LYS A 111 4.40 5.25 5.56
CA LYS A 111 4.95 4.15 6.36
C LYS A 111 5.47 3.00 5.48
N GLU A 112 4.81 2.74 4.35
CA GLU A 112 5.09 1.64 3.42
C GLU A 112 4.62 2.03 2.00
N GLN A 113 4.97 1.23 0.98
CA GLN A 113 4.52 1.40 -0.42
C GLN A 113 3.29 0.55 -0.78
N LEU A 114 2.82 -0.29 0.14
CA LEU A 114 1.56 -1.02 -0.01
C LEU A 114 0.41 -0.12 0.43
N PHE A 115 -0.11 0.66 -0.49
CA PHE A 115 -1.21 1.60 -0.25
C PHE A 115 -2.09 1.79 -1.49
N VAL A 116 -3.29 2.32 -1.26
CA VAL A 116 -4.18 2.90 -2.29
C VAL A 116 -4.31 4.40 -2.06
N ILE A 117 -4.70 5.12 -3.09
CA ILE A 117 -4.92 6.57 -3.06
C ILE A 117 -6.41 6.84 -3.30
N ASN A 118 -7.07 7.39 -2.30
CA ASN A 118 -8.40 7.97 -2.42
C ASN A 118 -8.28 9.48 -2.58
N LYS A 119 -9.04 10.07 -3.48
CA LYS A 119 -8.99 11.50 -3.81
C LYS A 119 -10.29 12.17 -3.45
N ARG A 120 -10.20 13.32 -2.81
CA ARG A 120 -11.33 14.22 -2.62
C ARG A 120 -11.18 15.39 -3.56
N TYR A 121 -12.24 15.67 -4.31
CA TYR A 121 -12.26 16.76 -5.28
C TYR A 121 -12.96 18.00 -4.73
N SER A 122 -12.53 19.17 -5.22
CA SER A 122 -13.23 20.42 -5.10
C SER A 122 -13.41 20.98 -6.51
N GLY A 123 -14.63 20.91 -7.03
CA GLY A 123 -14.87 21.09 -8.46
C GLY A 123 -14.10 20.04 -9.28
N SER A 124 -13.34 20.49 -10.26
CA SER A 124 -12.52 19.63 -11.13
C SER A 124 -11.11 19.36 -10.61
N THR A 125 -10.73 19.93 -9.45
CA THR A 125 -9.36 19.82 -8.92
C THR A 125 -9.31 18.89 -7.71
N VAL A 126 -8.21 18.16 -7.56
CA VAL A 126 -7.97 17.34 -6.37
C VAL A 126 -7.63 18.23 -5.19
N ALA A 127 -8.48 18.26 -4.17
CA ALA A 127 -8.28 19.04 -2.94
C ALA A 127 -7.38 18.29 -1.95
N SER A 128 -7.56 16.98 -1.82
CA SER A 128 -6.76 16.16 -0.91
C SER A 128 -6.63 14.71 -1.38
N TYR A 129 -5.59 14.05 -0.89
CA TYR A 129 -5.28 12.65 -1.10
C TYR A 129 -5.28 11.93 0.24
N THR A 130 -6.00 10.83 0.34
CA THR A 130 -5.93 9.89 1.47
C THR A 130 -5.21 8.64 1.03
N PHE A 131 -4.04 8.42 1.59
CA PHE A 131 -3.25 7.21 1.41
C PHE A 131 -3.67 6.21 2.49
N THR A 132 -4.27 5.10 2.10
CA THR A 132 -4.63 4.00 2.99
C THR A 132 -3.70 2.85 2.71
N GLY A 133 -2.95 2.39 3.69
CA GLY A 133 -1.92 1.39 3.47
C GLY A 133 -1.73 0.42 4.63
N ARG A 134 -0.89 -0.59 4.40
CA ARG A 134 -0.54 -1.64 5.36
C ARG A 134 0.96 -1.74 5.54
N GLY A 135 1.36 -2.10 6.77
CA GLY A 135 2.73 -2.34 7.15
C GLY A 135 3.57 -1.10 7.37
N TRP A 136 4.79 -1.32 7.81
CA TRP A 136 5.82 -0.30 7.97
C TRP A 136 7.17 -0.85 7.48
N GLY A 137 7.83 -0.09 6.63
CA GLY A 137 9.17 -0.43 6.19
C GLY A 137 9.34 -0.37 4.68
N HIS A 138 10.27 -1.16 4.16
CA HIS A 138 10.59 -1.21 2.74
C HIS A 138 9.97 -2.42 2.02
N GLY A 139 9.42 -3.38 2.80
CA GLY A 139 8.79 -4.58 2.26
C GLY A 139 9.76 -5.58 1.62
N VAL A 140 11.03 -5.54 2.01
CA VAL A 140 12.09 -6.45 1.54
C VAL A 140 12.73 -7.11 2.75
N GLY A 141 12.56 -8.42 2.89
CA GLY A 141 13.08 -9.21 3.99
C GLY A 141 12.05 -9.49 5.10
N MET A 142 12.55 -9.99 6.22
CA MET A 142 11.75 -10.49 7.34
C MET A 142 10.98 -9.37 8.05
N CYS A 143 9.69 -9.60 8.29
CA CYS A 143 8.88 -8.75 9.14
C CYS A 143 9.17 -9.04 10.61
N GLN A 144 9.64 -8.05 11.37
CA GLN A 144 9.96 -8.22 12.79
C GLN A 144 8.74 -8.64 13.63
N TYR A 145 7.61 -7.98 13.42
CA TYR A 145 6.37 -8.34 14.13
C TYR A 145 5.83 -9.71 13.70
N GLY A 146 5.95 -10.06 12.42
CA GLY A 146 5.59 -11.38 11.93
C GLY A 146 6.46 -12.47 12.53
N ALA A 147 7.78 -12.28 12.55
CA ALA A 147 8.72 -13.22 13.19
C ALA A 147 8.44 -13.38 14.70
N TYR A 148 8.19 -12.27 15.40
CA TYR A 148 7.82 -12.27 16.80
C TYR A 148 6.50 -13.03 17.05
N GLY A 149 5.48 -12.79 16.23
CA GLY A 149 4.21 -13.51 16.31
C GLY A 149 4.36 -15.01 16.08
N MET A 150 5.14 -15.40 15.05
CA MET A 150 5.45 -16.81 14.76
C MET A 150 6.18 -17.49 15.95
N ALA A 151 7.16 -16.80 16.53
CA ALA A 151 7.86 -17.31 17.71
C ALA A 151 6.92 -17.50 18.90
N LYS A 152 5.96 -16.58 19.11
CA LYS A 152 4.91 -16.75 20.13
C LYS A 152 3.97 -17.92 19.87
N MET A 153 3.80 -18.30 18.63
CA MET A 153 3.03 -19.48 18.21
C MET A 153 3.85 -20.79 18.34
N GLY A 154 5.10 -20.70 18.76
CA GLY A 154 5.97 -21.85 18.99
C GLY A 154 6.85 -22.24 17.82
N LEU A 155 6.85 -21.47 16.72
CA LEU A 155 7.76 -21.74 15.61
C LEU A 155 9.21 -21.44 16.01
N LYS A 156 10.13 -22.30 15.55
CA LYS A 156 11.56 -22.13 15.77
C LYS A 156 12.16 -21.13 14.78
N TYR A 157 13.36 -20.63 15.11
CA TYR A 157 14.05 -19.63 14.30
C TYR A 157 14.31 -20.07 12.86
N ASP A 158 14.60 -21.35 12.65
CA ASP A 158 14.86 -21.92 11.33
C ASP A 158 13.59 -21.99 10.47
N GLU A 159 12.45 -22.31 11.07
CA GLU A 159 11.14 -22.29 10.40
C GLU A 159 10.75 -20.86 10.04
N ILE A 160 10.95 -19.91 10.94
CA ILE A 160 10.70 -18.48 10.70
C ILE A 160 11.58 -17.94 9.57
N LEU A 161 12.88 -18.26 9.57
CA LEU A 161 13.79 -17.81 8.52
C LEU A 161 13.41 -18.39 7.16
N LYS A 162 13.10 -19.68 7.08
CA LYS A 162 12.67 -20.32 5.85
C LYS A 162 11.32 -19.82 5.33
N HIS A 163 10.44 -19.34 6.22
CA HIS A 163 9.19 -18.69 5.83
C HIS A 163 9.44 -17.37 5.06
N TYR A 164 10.37 -16.54 5.54
CA TYR A 164 10.67 -15.24 4.91
C TYR A 164 11.66 -15.32 3.75
N TYR A 165 12.52 -16.32 3.75
CA TYR A 165 13.58 -16.49 2.75
C TYR A 165 13.45 -17.88 2.13
N SER A 166 12.76 -17.97 1.00
CA SER A 166 12.60 -19.23 0.27
C SER A 166 13.92 -19.69 -0.36
N GLY A 167 14.15 -21.01 -0.34
CA GLY A 167 15.33 -21.62 -0.98
C GLY A 167 16.66 -21.41 -0.25
N ILE A 168 16.63 -20.98 1.02
CA ILE A 168 17.84 -20.88 1.84
C ILE A 168 18.16 -22.20 2.57
N GLU A 169 19.44 -22.45 2.78
CA GLU A 169 19.96 -23.43 3.74
C GLU A 169 20.60 -22.69 4.92
N LEU A 170 20.37 -23.22 6.10
CA LEU A 170 20.95 -22.65 7.33
C LEU A 170 22.17 -23.47 7.71
N SER A 171 23.32 -22.80 7.83
CA SER A 171 24.55 -23.41 8.28
C SER A 171 25.10 -22.71 9.53
N LYS A 172 25.81 -23.45 10.36
CA LYS A 172 26.58 -22.85 11.47
C LYS A 172 27.80 -22.12 10.91
N ALA A 173 28.02 -20.88 11.34
CA ALA A 173 29.17 -20.09 10.89
C ALA A 173 30.42 -20.33 11.77
N TYR A 174 30.29 -21.05 12.88
CA TYR A 174 31.34 -21.37 13.85
C TYR A 174 31.00 -22.65 14.62
#